data_af60b5eb545bef19341066f9b93dce2c
#
_entry.id   af60b5eb545bef19341066f9b93dce2c
#
_cell.length_a   1.000
_cell.length_b   1.000
_cell.length_c   1.000
_cell.angle_alpha   90.00
_cell.angle_beta   90.00
_cell.angle_gamma   90.00
#
_symmetry.space_group_name_H-M   'P 1'
#
loop_
_entity.id
_entity.type
_entity.pdbx_description
1 polymer ?
#
loop_
_entity_poly.entity_id
_entity_poly.type
_entity_poly.pdbx_seq_one_letter_code
_entity_poly.pdbx_strand_id
1 'polypeptide(L)'
;MISIYAKPPFLRVNEATGDSYVCRVSSRIRGEEISEYMGTKYNAEERAVDDLCIFIKPRSLNSIEDGDYVDVLDGIELIPMLKERPGVKVIAMSQVHYEYLKNELKNEIYLIHHHHINFERFRRTKNDILAGGMIGHSPEAYNTYNQIKESLAPVGIEFLGAFNYKTRQDMIDFFKKIDFFVAWWGDYDRTGFYNHPTKIINPASFGIPALTQPFIGGYKEFDGFYIPIEDMNSLVEEAVKLKDDSYYQIWSDKVFQEAEKYHISQIAELYKQLK
;
A
#
# COMPACT_ATOMS: atom_id res chain seq x y z
N MET A 1 13.27 23.93 4.29
CA MET A 1 13.53 22.47 4.46
C MET A 1 12.19 21.75 4.54
N ILE A 2 12.11 20.41 4.39
CA ILE A 2 10.85 19.66 4.57
C ILE A 2 10.82 19.08 5.98
N SER A 3 9.67 19.23 6.65
CA SER A 3 9.38 18.63 7.96
C SER A 3 8.12 17.78 7.85
N ILE A 4 8.18 16.51 8.22
CA ILE A 4 7.05 15.57 8.14
C ILE A 4 6.58 15.22 9.56
N TYR A 5 5.28 15.35 9.76
CA TYR A 5 4.61 15.09 11.04
C TYR A 5 3.60 13.96 10.88
N ALA A 6 3.75 12.92 11.69
CA ALA A 6 2.84 11.79 11.70
C ALA A 6 2.70 11.22 13.11
N LYS A 7 1.54 10.63 13.41
CA LYS A 7 1.41 9.85 14.63
C LYS A 7 2.25 8.59 14.53
N PRO A 8 3.06 8.25 15.56
CA PRO A 8 3.91 7.08 15.49
C PRO A 8 3.09 5.79 15.34
N PRO A 9 3.64 4.78 14.66
CA PRO A 9 3.10 3.44 14.66
C PRO A 9 3.00 2.87 16.08
N PHE A 10 2.07 1.94 16.29
CA PHE A 10 1.93 1.23 17.57
C PHE A 10 1.50 -0.22 17.33
N LEU A 11 1.71 -1.08 18.32
CA LEU A 11 1.33 -2.49 18.25
C LEU A 11 -0.10 -2.70 18.77
N ARG A 12 -0.84 -3.60 18.10
CA ARG A 12 -2.10 -4.17 18.55
C ARG A 12 -2.01 -5.69 18.56
N VAL A 13 -2.80 -6.32 19.38
CA VAL A 13 -2.98 -7.77 19.37
C VAL A 13 -4.06 -8.13 18.35
N ASN A 14 -3.77 -9.13 17.52
CA ASN A 14 -4.73 -9.74 16.62
C ASN A 14 -5.62 -10.70 17.43
N GLU A 15 -6.91 -10.42 17.51
CA GLU A 15 -7.85 -11.22 18.30
C GLU A 15 -8.00 -12.67 17.76
N ALA A 16 -7.77 -12.88 16.47
CA ALA A 16 -7.90 -14.20 15.86
C ALA A 16 -6.67 -15.11 16.10
N THR A 17 -5.47 -14.53 16.24
CA THR A 17 -4.21 -15.31 16.37
C THR A 17 -3.52 -15.12 17.72
N GLY A 18 -3.89 -14.08 18.48
CA GLY A 18 -3.18 -13.67 19.70
C GLY A 18 -1.84 -12.96 19.45
N ASP A 19 -1.42 -12.81 18.21
CA ASP A 19 -0.16 -12.18 17.84
C ASP A 19 -0.27 -10.66 17.78
N SER A 20 0.87 -9.98 17.96
CA SER A 20 0.95 -8.53 17.80
C SER A 20 1.27 -8.16 16.36
N TYR A 21 0.61 -7.12 15.85
CA TYR A 21 0.87 -6.51 14.54
C TYR A 21 0.98 -4.99 14.65
N VAL A 22 1.62 -4.35 13.66
CA VAL A 22 1.79 -2.90 13.63
C VAL A 22 0.55 -2.21 13.05
N CYS A 23 0.11 -1.15 13.73
CA CYS A 23 -0.91 -0.21 13.24
C CYS A 23 -0.27 1.09 12.75
N ARG A 24 -1.02 1.86 11.95
CA ARG A 24 -0.56 3.13 11.34
C ARG A 24 0.66 2.92 10.44
N VAL A 25 0.63 1.87 9.65
CA VAL A 25 1.69 1.58 8.67
C VAL A 25 1.89 2.75 7.69
N SER A 26 0.82 3.47 7.34
CA SER A 26 0.90 4.68 6.52
C SER A 26 1.77 5.78 7.11
N SER A 27 1.75 5.97 8.45
CA SER A 27 2.65 6.91 9.14
C SER A 27 4.12 6.53 8.97
N ARG A 28 4.43 5.22 8.99
CA ARG A 28 5.78 4.74 8.72
C ARG A 28 6.14 4.94 7.25
N ILE A 29 5.32 4.46 6.33
CA ILE A 29 5.60 4.54 4.89
C ILE A 29 5.75 5.98 4.42
N ARG A 30 4.78 6.84 4.71
CA ARG A 30 4.70 8.21 4.19
C ARG A 30 5.48 9.22 5.05
N GLY A 31 5.74 8.89 6.30
CA GLY A 31 6.43 9.77 7.26
C GLY A 31 7.87 9.33 7.49
N GLU A 32 8.05 8.28 8.27
CA GLU A 32 9.36 7.83 8.74
C GLU A 32 10.29 7.42 7.59
N GLU A 33 9.86 6.49 6.72
CA GLU A 33 10.68 5.95 5.62
C GLU A 33 11.04 7.04 4.58
N ILE A 34 10.10 7.93 4.24
CA ILE A 34 10.37 9.07 3.34
C ILE A 34 11.33 10.06 4.00
N SER A 35 11.13 10.40 5.28
CA SER A 35 12.01 11.33 5.99
C SER A 35 13.44 10.79 6.11
N GLU A 36 13.59 9.52 6.44
CA GLU A 36 14.88 8.85 6.51
C GLU A 36 15.57 8.84 5.14
N TYR A 37 14.85 8.45 4.08
CA TYR A 37 15.40 8.41 2.73
C TYR A 37 15.84 9.79 2.23
N MET A 38 15.06 10.84 2.51
CA MET A 38 15.34 12.20 2.07
C MET A 38 16.32 12.96 3.00
N GLY A 39 16.61 12.44 4.18
CA GLY A 39 17.37 13.15 5.22
C GLY A 39 16.62 14.40 5.73
N THR A 40 15.29 14.35 5.82
CA THR A 40 14.43 15.44 6.29
C THR A 40 14.02 15.25 7.75
N LYS A 41 13.38 16.29 8.34
CA LYS A 41 12.93 16.20 9.74
C LYS A 41 11.67 15.34 9.86
N TYR A 42 11.64 14.46 10.84
CA TYR A 42 10.47 13.67 11.20
C TYR A 42 10.05 13.93 12.64
N ASN A 43 8.81 14.36 12.84
CA ASN A 43 8.23 14.69 14.15
C ASN A 43 9.14 15.60 14.98
N ALA A 44 9.69 16.66 14.37
CA ALA A 44 10.49 17.64 15.10
C ALA A 44 9.68 18.24 16.26
N GLU A 45 10.33 18.47 17.40
CA GLU A 45 9.69 19.02 18.60
C GLU A 45 9.15 20.43 18.36
N GLU A 46 9.89 21.24 17.61
CA GLU A 46 9.50 22.58 17.23
C GLU A 46 9.30 22.67 15.71
N ARG A 47 8.20 23.34 15.33
CA ARG A 47 7.96 23.69 13.96
C ARG A 47 8.93 24.79 13.54
N ALA A 48 9.73 24.56 12.51
CA ALA A 48 10.55 25.62 11.92
C ALA A 48 9.71 26.50 11.01
N VAL A 49 9.81 27.82 11.19
CA VAL A 49 8.97 28.83 10.52
C VAL A 49 9.09 28.79 8.99
N ASP A 50 10.26 28.42 8.47
CA ASP A 50 10.55 28.39 7.02
C ASP A 50 10.49 26.99 6.42
N ASP A 51 10.08 25.97 7.20
CA ASP A 51 9.97 24.62 6.69
C ASP A 51 8.63 24.38 6.00
N LEU A 52 8.67 23.69 4.85
CA LEU A 52 7.49 23.09 4.25
C LEU A 52 7.03 21.94 5.15
N CYS A 53 5.86 22.09 5.76
CA CYS A 53 5.34 21.10 6.71
C CYS A 53 4.32 20.17 6.05
N ILE A 54 4.49 18.86 6.26
CA ILE A 54 3.59 17.82 5.74
C ILE A 54 3.02 17.03 6.92
N PHE A 55 1.72 17.00 7.05
CA PHE A 55 1.00 16.31 8.12
C PHE A 55 0.32 15.06 7.59
N ILE A 56 0.79 13.88 8.02
CA ILE A 56 0.25 12.59 7.58
C ILE A 56 -0.98 12.23 8.42
N LYS A 57 -2.16 12.23 7.80
CA LYS A 57 -3.44 11.87 8.40
C LYS A 57 -3.61 12.46 9.82
N PRO A 58 -3.58 13.78 9.99
CA PRO A 58 -3.75 14.44 11.27
C PRO A 58 -5.17 14.20 11.82
N ARG A 59 -5.36 14.29 13.15
CA ARG A 59 -6.71 14.18 13.75
C ARG A 59 -7.50 15.49 13.70
N SER A 60 -6.80 16.60 13.61
CA SER A 60 -7.38 17.94 13.51
C SER A 60 -6.46 18.85 12.71
N LEU A 61 -6.99 19.96 12.22
CA LEU A 61 -6.24 20.97 11.49
C LEU A 61 -5.83 22.18 12.35
N ASN A 62 -5.99 22.13 13.68
CA ASN A 62 -5.79 23.28 14.55
C ASN A 62 -4.35 23.82 14.57
N SER A 63 -3.37 22.97 14.39
CA SER A 63 -1.94 23.32 14.34
C SER A 63 -1.38 23.43 12.92
N ILE A 64 -2.25 23.33 11.92
CA ILE A 64 -1.86 23.34 10.51
C ILE A 64 -2.16 24.75 9.97
N GLU A 65 -1.19 25.37 9.32
CA GLU A 65 -1.30 26.71 8.76
C GLU A 65 -1.61 26.68 7.27
N ASP A 66 -2.05 27.80 6.72
CA ASP A 66 -2.23 27.95 5.28
C ASP A 66 -0.86 27.82 4.58
N GLY A 67 -0.82 27.06 3.51
CA GLY A 67 0.43 26.69 2.83
C GLY A 67 1.02 25.35 3.26
N ASP A 68 0.63 24.81 4.43
CA ASP A 68 1.02 23.45 4.84
C ASP A 68 0.32 22.38 4.00
N TYR A 69 0.88 21.17 4.05
CA TYR A 69 0.36 20.02 3.35
C TYR A 69 -0.30 19.02 4.30
N VAL A 70 -1.46 18.53 3.91
CA VAL A 70 -2.15 17.42 4.58
C VAL A 70 -2.20 16.24 3.64
N ASP A 71 -1.53 15.16 4.01
CA ASP A 71 -1.65 13.87 3.33
C ASP A 71 -2.87 13.13 3.90
N VAL A 72 -3.95 13.14 3.14
CA VAL A 72 -5.26 12.65 3.58
C VAL A 72 -5.28 11.13 3.71
N LEU A 73 -4.60 10.42 2.79
CA LEU A 73 -4.64 8.96 2.73
C LEU A 73 -6.08 8.42 2.70
N ASP A 74 -6.40 7.50 3.61
CA ASP A 74 -7.74 6.95 3.87
C ASP A 74 -8.56 7.77 4.88
N GLY A 75 -8.11 9.01 5.20
CA GLY A 75 -8.71 9.89 6.19
C GLY A 75 -9.85 10.75 5.65
N ILE A 76 -10.95 10.10 5.20
CA ILE A 76 -12.15 10.82 4.68
C ILE A 76 -12.76 11.79 5.69
N GLU A 77 -12.58 11.52 6.97
CA GLU A 77 -13.00 12.39 8.07
C GLU A 77 -12.32 13.77 8.05
N LEU A 78 -11.21 13.92 7.30
CA LEU A 78 -10.52 15.19 7.12
C LEU A 78 -11.19 16.10 6.08
N ILE A 79 -11.98 15.55 5.16
CA ILE A 79 -12.57 16.30 4.04
C ILE A 79 -13.47 17.45 4.50
N PRO A 80 -14.40 17.27 5.47
CA PRO A 80 -15.18 18.39 5.98
C PRO A 80 -14.31 19.52 6.57
N MET A 81 -13.26 19.17 7.31
CA MET A 81 -12.35 20.15 7.89
C MET A 81 -11.52 20.89 6.83
N LEU A 82 -11.09 20.19 5.78
CA LEU A 82 -10.34 20.79 4.67
C LEU A 82 -11.20 21.74 3.82
N LYS A 83 -12.52 21.49 3.70
CA LYS A 83 -13.45 22.40 3.04
C LYS A 83 -13.48 23.79 3.70
N GLU A 84 -13.31 23.86 5.02
CA GLU A 84 -13.24 25.10 5.80
C GLU A 84 -11.87 25.77 5.78
N ARG A 85 -10.85 25.10 5.24
CA ARG A 85 -9.45 25.54 5.23
C ARG A 85 -8.84 25.47 3.82
N PRO A 86 -9.34 26.28 2.84
CA PRO A 86 -8.90 26.20 1.44
C PRO A 86 -7.43 26.60 1.21
N GLY A 87 -6.79 27.27 2.17
CA GLY A 87 -5.36 27.62 2.13
C GLY A 87 -4.43 26.47 2.45
N VAL A 88 -4.94 25.37 3.05
CA VAL A 88 -4.16 24.16 3.31
C VAL A 88 -4.04 23.36 2.01
N LYS A 89 -2.83 22.90 1.68
CA LYS A 89 -2.57 22.07 0.51
C LYS A 89 -2.81 20.60 0.83
N VAL A 90 -3.22 19.82 -0.17
CA VAL A 90 -3.67 18.44 0.05
C VAL A 90 -2.87 17.46 -0.80
N ILE A 91 -2.47 16.34 -0.22
CA ILE A 91 -1.80 15.25 -0.94
C ILE A 91 -2.78 14.08 -1.10
N ALA A 92 -2.98 13.65 -2.34
CA ALA A 92 -3.70 12.45 -2.73
C ALA A 92 -2.73 11.29 -2.98
N MET A 93 -3.15 10.06 -2.70
CA MET A 93 -2.29 8.87 -2.80
C MET A 93 -2.45 8.08 -4.11
N SER A 94 -3.48 8.36 -4.90
CA SER A 94 -3.79 7.69 -6.17
C SER A 94 -4.48 8.66 -7.13
N GLN A 95 -4.51 8.36 -8.42
CA GLN A 95 -5.18 9.18 -9.42
C GLN A 95 -6.67 9.33 -9.12
N VAL A 96 -7.34 8.23 -8.77
CA VAL A 96 -8.76 8.25 -8.41
C VAL A 96 -9.02 9.11 -7.17
N HIS A 97 -8.15 8.99 -6.16
CA HIS A 97 -8.23 9.82 -4.96
C HIS A 97 -8.00 11.31 -5.28
N TYR A 98 -7.04 11.61 -6.16
CA TYR A 98 -6.80 12.97 -6.64
C TYR A 98 -8.04 13.58 -7.31
N GLU A 99 -8.66 12.85 -8.23
CA GLU A 99 -9.87 13.31 -8.93
C GLU A 99 -11.05 13.51 -7.97
N TYR A 100 -11.24 12.59 -7.03
CA TYR A 100 -12.24 12.72 -5.99
C TYR A 100 -12.03 13.98 -5.14
N LEU A 101 -10.82 14.15 -4.59
CA LEU A 101 -10.52 15.32 -3.76
C LEU A 101 -10.65 16.63 -4.55
N LYS A 102 -10.27 16.64 -5.82
CA LYS A 102 -10.42 17.82 -6.70
C LYS A 102 -11.87 18.21 -6.94
N ASN A 103 -12.78 17.25 -6.94
CA ASN A 103 -14.23 17.52 -7.04
C ASN A 103 -14.83 18.00 -5.71
N GLU A 104 -14.29 17.51 -4.58
CA GLU A 104 -14.80 17.81 -3.24
C GLU A 104 -14.23 19.08 -2.61
N LEU A 105 -12.99 19.45 -2.94
CA LEU A 105 -12.22 20.49 -2.28
C LEU A 105 -11.86 21.64 -3.23
N LYS A 106 -11.70 22.84 -2.66
CA LYS A 106 -11.12 24.01 -3.34
C LYS A 106 -9.62 24.16 -3.11
N ASN A 107 -9.06 23.29 -2.30
CA ASN A 107 -7.65 23.25 -1.94
C ASN A 107 -6.77 22.94 -3.16
N GLU A 108 -5.52 23.37 -3.13
CA GLU A 108 -4.51 22.90 -4.07
C GLU A 108 -4.16 21.44 -3.76
N ILE A 109 -4.25 20.56 -4.77
CA ILE A 109 -4.11 19.11 -4.58
C ILE A 109 -2.93 18.60 -5.37
N TYR A 110 -2.11 17.78 -4.71
CA TYR A 110 -0.91 17.14 -5.24
C TYR A 110 -1.07 15.63 -5.25
N LEU A 111 -0.63 14.98 -6.32
CA LEU A 111 -0.63 13.53 -6.42
C LEU A 111 0.75 12.99 -6.03
N ILE A 112 0.83 12.27 -4.91
CA ILE A 112 2.02 11.55 -4.49
C ILE A 112 1.62 10.12 -4.13
N HIS A 113 2.05 9.15 -4.92
CA HIS A 113 1.76 7.75 -4.68
C HIS A 113 2.49 7.19 -3.45
N HIS A 114 2.03 6.05 -2.95
CA HIS A 114 2.84 5.26 -2.03
C HIS A 114 4.07 4.69 -2.73
N HIS A 115 5.19 4.61 -2.02
CA HIS A 115 6.31 3.78 -2.46
C HIS A 115 6.11 2.32 -2.01
N HIS A 116 6.77 1.40 -2.69
CA HIS A 116 6.87 0.00 -2.27
C HIS A 116 8.03 -0.20 -1.27
N ILE A 117 8.06 -1.36 -0.60
CA ILE A 117 9.01 -1.67 0.48
C ILE A 117 10.36 -2.22 0.00
N ASN A 118 10.53 -2.52 -1.27
CA ASN A 118 11.75 -3.14 -1.82
C ASN A 118 12.76 -2.06 -2.28
N PHE A 119 13.39 -1.38 -1.32
CA PHE A 119 14.35 -0.29 -1.61
C PHE A 119 15.64 -0.80 -2.26
N GLU A 120 15.99 -2.05 -2.01
CA GLU A 120 17.18 -2.71 -2.53
C GLU A 120 16.99 -3.29 -3.94
N ARG A 121 15.78 -3.19 -4.51
CA ARG A 121 15.42 -3.77 -5.83
C ARG A 121 15.72 -5.27 -5.92
N PHE A 122 15.54 -5.98 -4.80
CA PHE A 122 15.69 -7.43 -4.79
C PHE A 122 14.61 -8.06 -5.67
N ARG A 123 15.05 -8.84 -6.67
CA ARG A 123 14.15 -9.63 -7.50
C ARG A 123 14.13 -11.08 -7.02
N ARG A 124 12.93 -11.59 -6.82
CA ARG A 124 12.73 -12.94 -6.37
C ARG A 124 12.84 -13.95 -7.53
N THR A 125 13.32 -15.14 -7.23
CA THR A 125 13.29 -16.29 -8.13
C THR A 125 12.17 -17.22 -7.72
N LYS A 126 11.39 -17.74 -8.69
CA LYS A 126 10.29 -18.70 -8.46
C LYS A 126 10.79 -19.95 -7.72
N ASN A 127 10.00 -20.45 -6.77
CA ASN A 127 10.27 -21.71 -6.07
C ASN A 127 9.99 -22.92 -6.97
N ASP A 128 10.61 -24.07 -6.68
CA ASP A 128 10.30 -25.36 -7.32
C ASP A 128 8.84 -25.78 -7.04
N ILE A 129 8.36 -25.53 -5.81
CA ILE A 129 6.97 -25.72 -5.41
C ILE A 129 6.32 -24.33 -5.32
N LEU A 130 5.30 -24.09 -6.16
CA LEU A 130 4.62 -22.81 -6.19
C LEU A 130 3.96 -22.51 -4.85
N ALA A 131 4.27 -21.34 -4.29
CA ALA A 131 3.72 -20.84 -3.05
C ALA A 131 3.01 -19.51 -3.24
N GLY A 132 1.73 -19.44 -2.88
CA GLY A 132 0.97 -18.18 -2.80
C GLY A 132 1.00 -17.58 -1.41
N GLY A 133 0.58 -16.31 -1.31
CA GLY A 133 0.44 -15.71 0.01
C GLY A 133 -0.46 -14.49 0.08
N MET A 134 -0.90 -14.17 1.29
CA MET A 134 -1.69 -12.95 1.57
C MET A 134 -1.30 -12.30 2.90
N ILE A 135 -1.70 -11.05 3.04
CA ILE A 135 -1.49 -10.24 4.24
C ILE A 135 -2.83 -9.78 4.79
N GLY A 136 -3.02 -9.88 6.07
CA GLY A 136 -4.23 -9.39 6.75
C GLY A 136 -4.05 -9.26 8.26
N HIS A 137 -5.01 -8.61 8.92
CA HIS A 137 -5.01 -8.45 10.39
C HIS A 137 -6.36 -8.73 11.02
N SER A 138 -7.43 -8.76 10.22
CA SER A 138 -8.78 -8.95 10.73
C SER A 138 -9.17 -10.43 10.79
N PRO A 139 -10.15 -10.79 11.61
CA PRO A 139 -10.74 -12.14 11.62
C PRO A 139 -11.24 -12.58 10.23
N GLU A 140 -11.79 -11.64 9.46
CA GLU A 140 -12.29 -11.90 8.10
C GLU A 140 -11.12 -12.24 7.16
N ALA A 141 -10.00 -11.53 7.27
CA ALA A 141 -8.80 -11.85 6.49
C ALA A 141 -8.26 -13.24 6.81
N TYR A 142 -8.33 -13.66 8.08
CA TYR A 142 -7.94 -15.00 8.49
C TYR A 142 -8.88 -16.08 7.96
N ASN A 143 -10.18 -15.82 7.97
CA ASN A 143 -11.18 -16.74 7.37
C ASN A 143 -10.96 -16.87 5.85
N THR A 144 -10.74 -15.76 5.17
CA THR A 144 -10.42 -15.75 3.74
C THR A 144 -9.13 -16.54 3.44
N TYR A 145 -8.10 -16.37 4.26
CA TYR A 145 -6.86 -17.13 4.16
C TYR A 145 -7.11 -18.64 4.21
N ASN A 146 -7.91 -19.12 5.18
CA ASN A 146 -8.23 -20.54 5.31
C ASN A 146 -8.97 -21.06 4.07
N GLN A 147 -9.97 -20.33 3.58
CA GLN A 147 -10.71 -20.69 2.37
C GLN A 147 -9.80 -20.81 1.14
N ILE A 148 -8.91 -19.84 0.93
CA ILE A 148 -7.96 -19.87 -0.19
C ILE A 148 -7.00 -21.03 -0.04
N LYS A 149 -6.46 -21.25 1.15
CA LYS A 149 -5.55 -22.36 1.46
C LYS A 149 -6.16 -23.72 1.17
N GLU A 150 -7.42 -23.93 1.60
CA GLU A 150 -8.19 -25.16 1.34
C GLU A 150 -8.46 -25.35 -0.15
N SER A 151 -8.72 -24.29 -0.90
CA SER A 151 -9.00 -24.33 -2.34
C SER A 151 -7.75 -24.62 -3.19
N LEU A 152 -6.57 -24.18 -2.74
CA LEU A 152 -5.29 -24.36 -3.44
C LEU A 152 -4.60 -25.70 -3.10
N ALA A 153 -4.88 -26.29 -1.94
CA ALA A 153 -4.27 -27.54 -1.50
C ALA A 153 -4.47 -28.72 -2.48
N PRO A 154 -5.69 -28.95 -3.05
CA PRO A 154 -5.91 -30.05 -4.01
C PRO A 154 -5.07 -29.94 -5.29
N VAL A 155 -4.69 -28.72 -5.66
CA VAL A 155 -3.85 -28.48 -6.85
C VAL A 155 -2.36 -28.41 -6.52
N GLY A 156 -1.95 -28.76 -5.28
CA GLY A 156 -0.56 -28.85 -4.85
C GLY A 156 0.15 -27.49 -4.80
N ILE A 157 -0.55 -26.45 -4.38
CA ILE A 157 -0.02 -25.09 -4.19
C ILE A 157 -0.04 -24.79 -2.69
N GLU A 158 1.13 -24.42 -2.14
CA GLU A 158 1.23 -23.95 -0.77
C GLU A 158 0.67 -22.52 -0.65
N PHE A 159 0.01 -22.21 0.49
CA PHE A 159 -0.50 -20.87 0.74
C PHE A 159 -0.13 -20.37 2.12
N LEU A 160 0.54 -19.23 2.18
CA LEU A 160 1.12 -18.62 3.38
C LEU A 160 0.38 -17.35 3.77
N GLY A 161 0.29 -17.08 5.08
CA GLY A 161 -0.33 -15.87 5.63
C GLY A 161 0.67 -15.03 6.43
N ALA A 162 0.65 -13.71 6.26
CA ALA A 162 1.35 -12.77 7.12
C ALA A 162 0.34 -11.96 7.94
N PHE A 163 0.15 -12.35 9.21
CA PHE A 163 -0.85 -11.74 10.11
C PHE A 163 -0.22 -10.95 11.25
N ASN A 164 1.07 -11.15 11.54
CA ASN A 164 1.77 -10.66 12.72
C ASN A 164 3.05 -9.87 12.42
N TYR A 165 3.16 -9.32 11.21
CA TYR A 165 4.32 -8.51 10.84
C TYR A 165 4.40 -7.20 11.66
N LYS A 166 5.62 -6.81 12.06
CA LYS A 166 5.91 -5.63 12.85
C LYS A 166 6.82 -4.64 12.14
N THR A 167 7.70 -5.15 11.30
CA THR A 167 8.75 -4.37 10.64
C THR A 167 8.65 -4.46 9.11
N ARG A 168 9.36 -3.59 8.42
CA ARG A 168 9.57 -3.70 6.96
C ARG A 168 10.27 -5.03 6.62
N GLN A 169 11.24 -5.46 7.45
CA GLN A 169 11.98 -6.69 7.21
C GLN A 169 11.09 -7.93 7.27
N ASP A 170 10.14 -8.01 8.20
CA ASP A 170 9.18 -9.13 8.28
C ASP A 170 8.40 -9.27 6.96
N MET A 171 8.03 -8.13 6.36
CA MET A 171 7.33 -8.11 5.07
C MET A 171 8.23 -8.53 3.90
N ILE A 172 9.48 -8.08 3.87
CA ILE A 172 10.47 -8.51 2.88
C ILE A 172 10.67 -10.03 2.98
N ASP A 173 10.84 -10.56 4.19
CA ASP A 173 11.05 -11.97 4.44
C ASP A 173 9.83 -12.83 4.08
N PHE A 174 8.63 -12.27 4.22
CA PHE A 174 7.40 -12.89 3.72
C PHE A 174 7.38 -12.94 2.19
N PHE A 175 7.61 -11.80 1.51
CA PHE A 175 7.63 -11.77 0.04
C PHE A 175 8.72 -12.66 -0.56
N LYS A 176 9.83 -12.90 0.13
CA LYS A 176 10.85 -13.84 -0.31
C LYS A 176 10.39 -15.31 -0.32
N LYS A 177 9.30 -15.65 0.34
CA LYS A 177 8.80 -17.04 0.47
C LYS A 177 7.71 -17.38 -0.54
N ILE A 178 7.05 -16.40 -1.14
CA ILE A 178 5.88 -16.60 -2.00
C ILE A 178 6.19 -16.31 -3.47
N ASP A 179 5.51 -16.97 -4.38
CA ASP A 179 5.62 -16.81 -5.83
C ASP A 179 4.51 -15.93 -6.40
N PHE A 180 3.34 -15.91 -5.78
CA PHE A 180 2.26 -14.99 -6.12
C PHE A 180 1.58 -14.48 -4.85
N PHE A 181 0.95 -13.34 -4.98
CA PHE A 181 0.24 -12.68 -3.88
C PHE A 181 -1.25 -12.65 -4.16
N VAL A 182 -2.09 -12.85 -3.15
CA VAL A 182 -3.54 -12.71 -3.29
C VAL A 182 -4.02 -11.48 -2.52
N ALA A 183 -4.63 -10.55 -3.25
CA ALA A 183 -5.35 -9.43 -2.67
C ALA A 183 -6.85 -9.67 -2.82
N TRP A 184 -7.45 -10.27 -1.79
CA TRP A 184 -8.88 -10.58 -1.74
C TRP A 184 -9.63 -9.53 -0.94
N TRP A 185 -10.73 -9.03 -1.50
CA TRP A 185 -11.52 -7.97 -0.89
C TRP A 185 -12.90 -8.43 -0.41
N GLY A 186 -13.35 -9.64 -0.82
CA GLY A 186 -14.66 -10.18 -0.48
C GLY A 186 -15.80 -9.30 -0.99
N ASP A 187 -16.91 -9.33 -0.25
CA ASP A 187 -18.12 -8.53 -0.53
C ASP A 187 -18.07 -7.12 0.07
N TYR A 188 -16.89 -6.67 0.52
CA TYR A 188 -16.70 -5.33 1.05
C TYR A 188 -17.10 -4.29 0.01
N ASP A 189 -17.71 -3.19 0.48
CA ASP A 189 -18.03 -2.03 -0.33
C ASP A 189 -16.82 -1.61 -1.16
N ARG A 190 -16.88 -1.93 -2.46
CA ARG A 190 -15.82 -1.76 -3.43
C ARG A 190 -15.68 -0.31 -3.91
N THR A 191 -16.38 0.64 -3.28
CA THR A 191 -16.26 2.08 -3.58
C THR A 191 -14.95 2.69 -3.05
N GLY A 192 -14.10 1.88 -2.47
CA GLY A 192 -12.92 2.29 -1.73
C GLY A 192 -11.76 2.79 -2.57
N PHE A 193 -11.88 3.98 -3.15
CA PHE A 193 -10.71 4.76 -3.55
C PHE A 193 -9.77 5.07 -2.37
N TYR A 194 -10.11 4.65 -1.17
CA TYR A 194 -9.31 4.73 0.06
C TYR A 194 -8.35 3.55 0.27
N ASN A 195 -8.38 2.53 -0.57
CA ASN A 195 -7.48 1.40 -0.40
C ASN A 195 -6.11 1.71 -0.97
N HIS A 196 -5.11 1.48 -0.12
CA HIS A 196 -3.73 1.68 -0.50
C HIS A 196 -3.30 0.66 -1.56
N PRO A 197 -2.63 1.09 -2.64
CA PRO A 197 -2.13 0.19 -3.68
C PRO A 197 -0.98 -0.71 -3.21
N THR A 198 -0.56 -0.62 -1.95
CA THR A 198 0.56 -1.39 -1.40
C THR A 198 0.41 -2.91 -1.54
N LYS A 199 -0.83 -3.43 -1.58
CA LYS A 199 -1.10 -4.85 -1.84
C LYS A 199 -0.80 -5.28 -3.28
N ILE A 200 -0.62 -4.33 -4.20
CA ILE A 200 -0.23 -4.57 -5.58
C ILE A 200 1.23 -4.20 -5.80
N ILE A 201 1.64 -2.99 -5.41
CA ILE A 201 2.99 -2.50 -5.69
C ILE A 201 4.08 -3.21 -4.87
N ASN A 202 3.77 -3.64 -3.64
CA ASN A 202 4.76 -4.37 -2.84
C ASN A 202 5.15 -5.71 -3.47
N PRO A 203 4.23 -6.67 -3.73
CA PRO A 203 4.60 -7.91 -4.40
C PRO A 203 5.22 -7.65 -5.78
N ALA A 204 4.66 -6.72 -6.56
CA ALA A 204 5.18 -6.36 -7.89
C ALA A 204 6.65 -5.95 -7.84
N SER A 205 7.08 -5.21 -6.82
CA SER A 205 8.47 -4.76 -6.66
C SER A 205 9.48 -5.90 -6.45
N PHE A 206 9.01 -7.09 -6.09
CA PHE A 206 9.82 -8.32 -6.02
C PHE A 206 9.68 -9.21 -7.26
N GLY A 207 8.92 -8.78 -8.27
CA GLY A 207 8.56 -9.60 -9.43
C GLY A 207 7.55 -10.69 -9.10
N ILE A 208 6.70 -10.48 -8.09
CA ILE A 208 5.66 -11.40 -7.66
C ILE A 208 4.32 -10.98 -8.24
N PRO A 209 3.72 -11.77 -9.16
CA PRO A 209 2.38 -11.47 -9.69
C PRO A 209 1.34 -11.42 -8.57
N ALA A 210 0.42 -10.46 -8.63
CA ALA A 210 -0.71 -10.39 -7.72
C ALA A 210 -1.97 -10.91 -8.43
N LEU A 211 -2.71 -11.81 -7.77
CA LEU A 211 -4.07 -12.21 -8.12
C LEU A 211 -5.02 -11.34 -7.31
N THR A 212 -5.86 -10.52 -7.93
CA THR A 212 -6.77 -9.65 -7.21
C THR A 212 -8.10 -9.47 -7.92
N GLN A 213 -9.13 -9.26 -7.13
CA GLN A 213 -10.43 -8.88 -7.67
C GLN A 213 -10.32 -7.49 -8.30
N PRO A 214 -10.88 -7.26 -9.53
CA PRO A 214 -10.93 -5.95 -10.14
C PRO A 214 -11.59 -4.95 -9.21
N PHE A 215 -10.86 -3.92 -8.81
CA PHE A 215 -11.32 -2.97 -7.81
C PHE A 215 -11.92 -1.74 -8.49
N ILE A 216 -13.22 -1.52 -8.30
CA ILE A 216 -13.90 -0.34 -8.83
C ILE A 216 -13.37 0.88 -8.08
N GLY A 217 -12.53 1.67 -8.73
CA GLY A 217 -12.05 2.97 -8.23
C GLY A 217 -10.60 3.00 -7.76
N GLY A 218 -10.14 2.07 -6.90
CA GLY A 218 -8.80 2.18 -6.30
C GLY A 218 -7.65 1.66 -7.15
N TYR A 219 -7.91 0.69 -8.03
CA TYR A 219 -6.86 -0.02 -8.76
C TYR A 219 -6.92 0.13 -10.28
N LYS A 220 -7.81 0.97 -10.80
CA LYS A 220 -7.92 1.19 -12.25
C LYS A 220 -6.60 1.68 -12.88
N GLU A 221 -5.84 2.49 -12.16
CA GLU A 221 -4.51 2.95 -12.59
C GLU A 221 -3.45 1.84 -12.58
N PHE A 222 -3.79 0.68 -11.98
CA PHE A 222 -2.96 -0.52 -11.94
C PHE A 222 -3.44 -1.61 -12.91
N ASP A 223 -4.33 -1.29 -13.84
CA ASP A 223 -4.75 -2.23 -14.87
C ASP A 223 -3.54 -2.78 -15.62
N GLY A 224 -3.45 -4.12 -15.71
CA GLY A 224 -2.30 -4.80 -16.25
C GLY A 224 -1.10 -4.98 -15.29
N PHE A 225 -1.22 -4.52 -14.05
CA PHE A 225 -0.24 -4.72 -12.96
C PHE A 225 -0.53 -5.98 -12.14
N TYR A 226 -1.69 -6.57 -12.33
CA TYR A 226 -2.16 -7.75 -11.62
C TYR A 226 -2.96 -8.67 -12.55
N ILE A 227 -3.13 -9.89 -12.14
CA ILE A 227 -3.97 -10.89 -12.79
C ILE A 227 -5.37 -10.79 -12.17
N PRO A 228 -6.41 -10.42 -12.94
CA PRO A 228 -7.75 -10.29 -12.39
C PRO A 228 -8.35 -11.65 -12.06
N ILE A 229 -9.03 -11.73 -10.92
CA ILE A 229 -9.83 -12.87 -10.47
C ILE A 229 -11.20 -12.38 -10.03
N GLU A 230 -12.24 -13.16 -10.29
CA GLU A 230 -13.61 -12.79 -9.92
C GLU A 230 -14.09 -13.51 -8.66
N ASP A 231 -13.72 -14.78 -8.54
CA ASP A 231 -14.14 -15.70 -7.49
C ASP A 231 -13.03 -16.70 -7.11
N MET A 232 -13.35 -17.64 -6.25
CA MET A 232 -12.41 -18.66 -5.79
C MET A 232 -12.00 -19.63 -6.93
N ASN A 233 -12.89 -19.91 -7.89
CA ASN A 233 -12.56 -20.79 -9.01
C ASN A 233 -11.54 -20.13 -9.93
N SER A 234 -11.78 -18.88 -10.33
CA SER A 234 -10.83 -18.11 -11.15
C SER A 234 -9.50 -17.90 -10.44
N LEU A 235 -9.48 -17.75 -9.09
CA LEU A 235 -8.25 -17.71 -8.30
C LEU A 235 -7.45 -19.00 -8.47
N VAL A 236 -8.10 -20.18 -8.32
CA VAL A 236 -7.44 -21.48 -8.46
C VAL A 236 -6.93 -21.67 -9.89
N GLU A 237 -7.74 -21.34 -10.91
CA GLU A 237 -7.36 -21.44 -12.32
C GLU A 237 -6.12 -20.59 -12.64
N GLU A 238 -6.10 -19.33 -12.22
CA GLU A 238 -4.96 -18.43 -12.47
C GLU A 238 -3.72 -18.86 -11.68
N ALA A 239 -3.89 -19.33 -10.44
CA ALA A 239 -2.79 -19.87 -9.65
C ALA A 239 -2.18 -21.13 -10.31
N VAL A 240 -3.00 -22.00 -10.91
CA VAL A 240 -2.52 -23.16 -11.67
C VAL A 240 -1.74 -22.75 -12.92
N LYS A 241 -2.19 -21.70 -13.65
CA LYS A 241 -1.45 -21.18 -14.82
C LYS A 241 -0.06 -20.66 -14.42
N LEU A 242 0.11 -20.12 -13.20
CA LEU A 242 1.41 -19.66 -12.70
C LEU A 242 2.42 -20.80 -12.45
N LYS A 243 2.01 -22.08 -12.51
CA LYS A 243 2.95 -23.21 -12.51
C LYS A 243 3.77 -23.28 -13.80
N ASP A 244 3.20 -22.82 -14.93
CA ASP A 244 3.94 -22.69 -16.18
C ASP A 244 5.00 -21.59 -16.04
N ASP A 245 6.27 -21.95 -16.27
CA ASP A 245 7.38 -21.03 -16.08
C ASP A 245 7.36 -19.86 -17.05
N SER A 246 6.89 -20.07 -18.28
CA SER A 246 6.81 -19.01 -19.29
C SER A 246 5.73 -18.00 -18.91
N TYR A 247 4.56 -18.49 -18.49
CA TYR A 247 3.47 -17.63 -18.02
C TYR A 247 3.86 -16.83 -16.77
N TYR A 248 4.49 -17.50 -15.81
CA TYR A 248 5.01 -16.87 -14.60
C TYR A 248 6.02 -15.77 -14.94
N GLN A 249 7.01 -16.09 -15.80
CA GLN A 249 8.08 -15.15 -16.13
C GLN A 249 7.56 -13.90 -16.84
N ILE A 250 6.60 -14.04 -17.75
CA ILE A 250 5.95 -12.90 -18.43
C ILE A 250 5.35 -11.94 -17.40
N TRP A 251 4.60 -12.46 -16.43
CA TRP A 251 3.99 -11.64 -15.39
C TRP A 251 5.04 -11.06 -14.43
N SER A 252 5.99 -11.87 -13.99
CA SER A 252 7.07 -11.45 -13.09
C SER A 252 7.89 -10.30 -13.67
N ASP A 253 8.28 -10.40 -14.95
CA ASP A 253 9.03 -9.34 -15.65
C ASP A 253 8.22 -8.06 -15.74
N LYS A 254 6.97 -8.17 -16.17
CA LYS A 254 6.06 -7.05 -16.35
C LYS A 254 5.87 -6.28 -15.05
N VAL A 255 5.45 -6.96 -13.97
CA VAL A 255 5.13 -6.28 -12.71
C VAL A 255 6.38 -5.71 -12.05
N PHE A 256 7.54 -6.37 -12.18
CA PHE A 256 8.81 -5.86 -11.65
C PHE A 256 9.23 -4.55 -12.33
N GLN A 257 9.14 -4.48 -13.65
CA GLN A 257 9.47 -3.27 -14.40
C GLN A 257 8.51 -2.11 -14.07
N GLU A 258 7.22 -2.41 -14.02
CA GLU A 258 6.19 -1.41 -13.73
C GLU A 258 6.29 -0.88 -12.28
N ALA A 259 6.75 -1.70 -11.33
CA ALA A 259 6.89 -1.28 -9.94
C ALA A 259 7.97 -0.21 -9.73
N GLU A 260 8.95 -0.08 -10.63
CA GLU A 260 10.05 0.87 -10.49
C GLU A 260 9.55 2.33 -10.34
N LYS A 261 8.43 2.68 -10.96
CA LYS A 261 7.82 4.03 -10.81
C LYS A 261 7.34 4.32 -9.38
N TYR A 262 7.16 3.28 -8.56
CA TYR A 262 6.79 3.39 -7.14
C TYR A 262 7.97 3.13 -6.20
N HIS A 263 9.19 3.08 -6.72
CA HIS A 263 10.37 3.00 -5.87
C HIS A 263 10.52 4.27 -5.02
N ILE A 264 11.03 4.12 -3.79
CA ILE A 264 11.15 5.24 -2.84
C ILE A 264 11.93 6.42 -3.43
N SER A 265 12.93 6.18 -4.28
CA SER A 265 13.67 7.25 -4.95
C SER A 265 12.80 8.08 -5.90
N GLN A 266 11.87 7.45 -6.61
CA GLN A 266 10.95 8.15 -7.53
C GLN A 266 9.89 8.93 -6.74
N ILE A 267 9.36 8.31 -5.69
CA ILE A 267 8.37 8.98 -4.85
C ILE A 267 8.97 10.15 -4.07
N ALA A 268 10.20 10.04 -3.57
CA ALA A 268 10.90 11.13 -2.90
C ALA A 268 11.08 12.36 -3.80
N GLU A 269 11.30 12.18 -5.11
CA GLU A 269 11.37 13.31 -6.05
C GLU A 269 10.06 14.09 -6.15
N LEU A 270 8.90 13.43 -5.99
CA LEU A 270 7.61 14.13 -5.95
C LEU A 270 7.50 15.03 -4.72
N TYR A 271 8.00 14.58 -3.56
CA TYR A 271 8.03 15.42 -2.35
C TYR A 271 8.96 16.64 -2.51
N LYS A 272 10.08 16.52 -3.22
CA LYS A 272 10.99 17.63 -3.49
C LYS A 272 10.39 18.70 -4.40
N GLN A 273 9.38 18.35 -5.18
CA GLN A 273 8.67 19.28 -6.08
C GLN A 273 7.59 20.11 -5.37
N LEU A 274 7.25 19.79 -4.13
CA LEU A 274 6.32 20.56 -3.32
C LEU A 274 6.91 21.96 -3.02
N LYS A 275 6.03 22.99 -3.04
CA LYS A 275 6.43 24.41 -2.94
C LYS A 275 5.65 25.14 -1.86
#